data_f9e93863c1d840793b1e0f01aabe396f
#
_entry.id   f9e93863c1d840793b1e0f01aabe396f
#
_cell.length_a   1.000
_cell.length_b   1.000
_cell.length_c   1.000
_cell.angle_alpha   90.00
_cell.angle_beta   90.00
_cell.angle_gamma   90.00
#
_symmetry.space_group_name_H-M   'P 1'
#
loop_
_entity.id
_entity.type
_entity.pdbx_description
1 polymer ?
#
loop_
_entity_poly.entity_id
_entity_poly.type
_entity_poly.pdbx_seq_one_letter_code
_entity_poly.pdbx_strand_id
1 'polypeptide(L)'
;MFTTRPELAGTFGMVASTHWLASATGMAVLEDGGNAFDAAVAAGFVLQVAEPHLCGPAGQVPGLFVTADDPTPRALASQGPSPAGATASHFASLGLDLIPGSGLLPATVPGAWDGWLLLLRDYGTKPLRSVLSYAIGYARNGVPLVSRVGDTISAVSRLFTEHWPTSAALWMPDGKPASGLHRNPVLADTWERLLREAEVVSGREAQIDAGRRAWSQGFVAEAIDSFSRQAFRDDSGRDHAGLLTGEDLASWSASYEEPASADVGDWRLVKMGGWTQGPALLQQALLLHGLRDELSYVDGIPSERTVHLATEAAKLAFADREAWYGDTDVPLDVLLSSAYTDSRRALIGDTASAALRPGDARGPARLPAILDSLQGVRAEGGATGEPTVGPQGQTRGDTVHLDVVDAAGNLVSLTPSGGWLQSSPTIPSLGFCLDSRGQMFWLEQGLPNSLAPRKRPRITLSPSLALHDGTPTLAFGTPGGDQQDQWQLCFWLAHVYGGLNLQESIDAPAWHTTAFPSSFYPRSWNPRELVAESRLGVSTMDALRDRGHSLVDAGDWALGRLSAVSRSDGLLRAAANARGMQGYAAGR
;
A
#
# COMPACT_ATOMS: atom_id res chain seq x y z
N MET A 1 -4.98 13.43 -26.50
CA MET A 1 -5.38 13.97 -25.18
C MET A 1 -4.22 14.76 -24.56
N PHE A 2 -4.44 15.84 -23.81
CA PHE A 2 -3.39 16.49 -23.03
C PHE A 2 -3.03 15.59 -21.85
N THR A 3 -1.72 15.37 -21.61
CA THR A 3 -1.20 14.64 -20.46
C THR A 3 -0.34 15.56 -19.60
N THR A 4 -0.31 15.33 -18.30
CA THR A 4 0.51 16.12 -17.36
C THR A 4 2.01 15.95 -17.59
N ARG A 5 2.40 14.81 -18.19
CA ARG A 5 3.77 14.42 -18.56
C ARG A 5 3.73 13.53 -19.80
N PRO A 6 4.82 13.42 -20.56
CA PRO A 6 4.91 12.40 -21.59
C PRO A 6 4.99 10.99 -20.95
N GLU A 7 4.44 9.98 -21.63
CA GLU A 7 4.86 8.61 -21.40
C GLU A 7 6.33 8.49 -21.82
N LEU A 8 7.17 7.98 -20.93
CA LEU A 8 8.57 7.74 -21.25
C LEU A 8 8.73 6.45 -22.06
N ALA A 9 9.65 6.44 -23.02
CA ALA A 9 10.02 5.26 -23.78
C ALA A 9 11.54 5.17 -23.92
N GLY A 10 12.09 3.96 -23.81
CA GLY A 10 13.52 3.71 -23.92
C GLY A 10 13.82 2.22 -24.00
N THR A 11 15.11 1.86 -23.85
CA THR A 11 15.57 0.47 -24.03
C THR A 11 16.53 0.01 -22.93
N PHE A 12 16.93 0.91 -22.03
CA PHE A 12 17.90 0.63 -20.99
C PHE A 12 17.28 0.21 -19.66
N GLY A 13 16.30 0.99 -19.18
CA GLY A 13 15.61 0.72 -17.93
C GLY A 13 14.62 1.82 -17.59
N MET A 14 13.58 1.48 -16.83
CA MET A 14 12.55 2.40 -16.37
C MET A 14 12.29 2.21 -14.88
N VAL A 15 12.15 3.33 -14.17
CA VAL A 15 11.77 3.38 -12.75
C VAL A 15 10.65 4.39 -12.59
N ALA A 16 9.54 3.98 -12.00
CA ALA A 16 8.43 4.87 -11.64
C ALA A 16 8.12 4.75 -10.15
N SER A 17 7.96 5.86 -9.45
CA SER A 17 7.65 5.83 -8.02
C SER A 17 6.87 7.07 -7.56
N THR A 18 6.42 7.03 -6.31
CA THR A 18 5.70 8.14 -5.67
C THR A 18 6.58 9.35 -5.36
N HIS A 19 7.92 9.24 -5.48
CA HIS A 19 8.83 10.36 -5.20
C HIS A 19 10.02 10.40 -6.16
N TRP A 20 10.32 11.60 -6.71
CA TRP A 20 11.40 11.80 -7.70
C TRP A 20 12.79 11.35 -7.22
N LEU A 21 13.11 11.51 -5.91
CA LEU A 21 14.41 11.07 -5.37
C LEU A 21 14.56 9.56 -5.43
N ALA A 22 13.48 8.81 -5.22
CA ALA A 22 13.49 7.36 -5.33
C ALA A 22 13.65 6.92 -6.78
N SER A 23 12.92 7.52 -7.72
CA SER A 23 13.06 7.22 -9.16
C SER A 23 14.45 7.53 -9.68
N ALA A 24 15.03 8.69 -9.29
CA ALA A 24 16.40 9.06 -9.63
C ALA A 24 17.42 8.10 -9.03
N THR A 25 17.22 7.63 -7.79
CA THR A 25 18.09 6.65 -7.14
C THR A 25 18.04 5.31 -7.87
N GLY A 26 16.83 4.83 -8.20
CA GLY A 26 16.69 3.57 -8.95
C GLY A 26 17.41 3.63 -10.29
N MET A 27 17.28 4.73 -11.04
CA MET A 27 18.02 4.92 -12.29
C MET A 27 19.53 4.97 -12.08
N ALA A 28 20.01 5.67 -11.05
CA ALA A 28 21.45 5.71 -10.74
C ALA A 28 22.01 4.31 -10.45
N VAL A 29 21.25 3.45 -9.78
CA VAL A 29 21.64 2.07 -9.49
C VAL A 29 21.66 1.22 -10.78
N LEU A 30 20.67 1.38 -11.67
CA LEU A 30 20.68 0.72 -12.98
C LEU A 30 21.91 1.16 -13.81
N GLU A 31 22.22 2.45 -13.84
CA GLU A 31 23.36 3.02 -14.55
C GLU A 31 24.72 2.55 -13.98
N ASP A 32 24.78 2.30 -12.68
CA ASP A 32 25.95 1.69 -12.01
C ASP A 32 26.02 0.15 -12.22
N GLY A 33 25.22 -0.40 -13.13
CA GLY A 33 25.22 -1.82 -13.48
C GLY A 33 24.49 -2.73 -12.47
N GLY A 34 23.60 -2.18 -11.65
CA GLY A 34 22.62 -2.95 -10.88
C GLY A 34 21.46 -3.41 -11.77
N ASN A 35 20.68 -4.38 -11.30
CA ASN A 35 19.48 -4.84 -11.97
C ASN A 35 18.22 -4.19 -11.35
N ALA A 36 17.02 -4.58 -11.84
CA ALA A 36 15.75 -4.05 -11.35
C ALA A 36 15.55 -4.26 -9.84
N PHE A 37 16.04 -5.35 -9.27
CA PHE A 37 15.93 -5.64 -7.84
C PHE A 37 16.82 -4.74 -6.99
N ASP A 38 18.07 -4.52 -7.41
CA ASP A 38 18.98 -3.56 -6.76
C ASP A 38 18.39 -2.14 -6.77
N ALA A 39 17.87 -1.73 -7.91
CA ALA A 39 17.24 -0.42 -8.10
C ALA A 39 16.00 -0.25 -7.22
N ALA A 40 15.14 -1.28 -7.16
CA ALA A 40 13.94 -1.27 -6.35
C ALA A 40 14.25 -1.17 -4.84
N VAL A 41 15.25 -1.94 -4.36
CA VAL A 41 15.66 -1.90 -2.95
C VAL A 41 16.25 -0.54 -2.58
N ALA A 42 17.14 0.01 -3.41
CA ALA A 42 17.74 1.32 -3.15
C ALA A 42 16.67 2.45 -3.16
N ALA A 43 15.78 2.45 -4.16
CA ALA A 43 14.67 3.39 -4.24
C ALA A 43 13.73 3.26 -3.04
N GLY A 44 13.41 2.02 -2.63
CA GLY A 44 12.56 1.74 -1.48
C GLY A 44 13.11 2.29 -0.16
N PHE A 45 14.41 2.15 0.10
CA PHE A 45 15.05 2.76 1.27
C PHE A 45 15.04 4.30 1.21
N VAL A 46 15.18 4.88 0.02
CA VAL A 46 15.05 6.34 -0.14
C VAL A 46 13.63 6.82 0.15
N LEU A 47 12.60 6.07 -0.25
CA LEU A 47 11.22 6.40 0.08
C LEU A 47 10.98 6.49 1.60
N GLN A 48 11.61 5.62 2.41
CA GLN A 48 11.49 5.65 3.87
C GLN A 48 12.04 6.96 4.51
N VAL A 49 12.93 7.66 3.80
CA VAL A 49 13.48 8.96 4.24
C VAL A 49 12.73 10.13 3.62
N ALA A 50 12.36 10.03 2.34
CA ALA A 50 11.73 11.11 1.58
C ALA A 50 10.23 11.24 1.86
N GLU A 51 9.56 10.13 2.17
CA GLU A 51 8.13 10.06 2.46
C GLU A 51 7.83 9.40 3.83
N PRO A 52 8.38 9.92 4.94
CA PRO A 52 8.27 9.30 6.27
C PRO A 52 6.83 9.27 6.80
N HIS A 53 5.92 10.03 6.21
CA HIS A 53 4.49 10.03 6.50
C HIS A 53 3.73 8.92 5.76
N LEU A 54 4.39 8.18 4.85
CA LEU A 54 3.79 7.14 4.00
C LEU A 54 4.43 5.76 4.18
N CYS A 55 5.70 5.69 4.55
CA CYS A 55 6.41 4.45 4.86
C CYS A 55 7.60 4.71 5.78
N GLY A 56 8.04 3.67 6.46
CA GLY A 56 9.21 3.75 7.36
C GLY A 56 9.92 2.41 7.50
N PRO A 57 11.08 2.38 8.16
CA PRO A 57 11.91 1.18 8.32
C PRO A 57 11.19 0.00 9.01
N ALA A 58 10.27 0.29 9.94
CA ALA A 58 9.47 -0.72 10.63
C ALA A 58 8.10 -0.97 9.95
N GLY A 59 7.97 -0.68 8.67
CA GLY A 59 6.81 -1.01 7.85
C GLY A 59 6.89 -2.37 7.18
N GLN A 60 6.22 -2.49 6.00
CA GLN A 60 6.13 -3.70 5.18
C GLN A 60 6.40 -3.35 3.70
N VAL A 61 6.77 -4.36 2.91
CA VAL A 61 7.02 -4.21 1.46
C VAL A 61 6.49 -5.41 0.66
N PRO A 62 5.18 -5.64 0.62
CA PRO A 62 4.67 -6.67 -0.28
C PRO A 62 4.96 -6.28 -1.73
N GLY A 63 5.27 -7.29 -2.55
CA GLY A 63 5.67 -7.08 -3.91
C GLY A 63 5.36 -8.23 -4.84
N LEU A 64 5.33 -7.93 -6.12
CA LEU A 64 5.23 -8.89 -7.21
C LEU A 64 6.40 -8.69 -8.16
N PHE A 65 6.93 -9.76 -8.69
CA PHE A 65 8.02 -9.67 -9.65
C PHE A 65 8.10 -10.89 -10.58
N VAL A 66 8.76 -10.69 -11.70
CA VAL A 66 9.27 -11.75 -12.58
C VAL A 66 10.75 -11.50 -12.85
N THR A 67 11.49 -12.55 -13.12
CA THR A 67 12.90 -12.44 -13.55
C THR A 67 13.00 -12.57 -15.07
N ALA A 68 14.10 -12.12 -15.62
CA ALA A 68 14.40 -12.28 -17.06
C ALA A 68 14.42 -13.76 -17.49
N ASP A 69 14.89 -14.64 -16.60
CA ASP A 69 15.07 -16.07 -16.87
C ASP A 69 13.80 -16.90 -16.55
N ASP A 70 12.89 -16.38 -15.71
CA ASP A 70 11.66 -17.06 -15.30
C ASP A 70 10.48 -16.09 -15.32
N PRO A 71 9.61 -16.16 -16.34
CA PRO A 71 8.45 -15.27 -16.46
C PRO A 71 7.32 -15.60 -15.48
N THR A 72 7.48 -16.62 -14.64
CA THR A 72 6.47 -16.98 -13.63
C THR A 72 6.41 -15.92 -12.54
N PRO A 73 5.27 -15.25 -12.33
CA PRO A 73 5.16 -14.26 -11.27
C PRO A 73 5.35 -14.85 -9.88
N ARG A 74 6.05 -14.12 -9.04
CA ARG A 74 6.30 -14.44 -7.62
C ARG A 74 5.84 -13.30 -6.73
N ALA A 75 5.41 -13.63 -5.51
CA ALA A 75 4.98 -12.68 -4.51
C ALA A 75 6.00 -12.62 -3.36
N LEU A 76 6.47 -11.42 -3.02
CA LEU A 76 7.25 -11.15 -1.81
C LEU A 76 6.29 -10.90 -0.65
N ALA A 77 6.21 -11.84 0.28
CA ALA A 77 5.41 -11.76 1.49
C ALA A 77 6.24 -11.20 2.66
N SER A 78 6.16 -9.89 2.86
CA SER A 78 6.91 -9.18 3.90
C SER A 78 6.01 -8.45 4.91
N GLN A 79 4.76 -8.87 5.07
CA GLN A 79 3.90 -8.46 6.17
C GLN A 79 4.18 -9.30 7.39
N GLY A 80 4.68 -8.70 8.47
CA GLY A 80 4.85 -9.39 9.73
C GLY A 80 3.52 -9.64 10.46
N PRO A 81 3.44 -10.67 11.30
CA PRO A 81 2.24 -11.03 12.04
C PRO A 81 2.03 -10.13 13.26
N SER A 82 0.86 -10.27 13.89
CA SER A 82 0.59 -9.77 15.23
C SER A 82 1.54 -10.42 16.26
N PRO A 83 1.89 -9.72 17.35
CA PRO A 83 2.67 -10.28 18.45
C PRO A 83 2.01 -11.51 19.08
N ALA A 84 2.80 -12.39 19.69
CA ALA A 84 2.29 -13.56 20.42
C ALA A 84 1.35 -13.18 21.58
N GLY A 85 1.53 -12.00 22.18
CA GLY A 85 0.65 -11.45 23.23
C GLY A 85 -0.66 -10.84 22.72
N ALA A 86 -0.84 -10.66 21.41
CA ALA A 86 -2.03 -10.00 20.84
C ALA A 86 -3.21 -10.97 20.77
N THR A 87 -4.02 -11.02 21.82
CA THR A 87 -5.21 -11.87 21.93
C THR A 87 -6.48 -11.03 22.04
N ALA A 88 -7.61 -11.50 21.54
CA ALA A 88 -8.89 -10.82 21.69
C ALA A 88 -9.26 -10.58 23.17
N SER A 89 -8.91 -11.52 24.06
CA SER A 89 -9.12 -11.36 25.51
C SER A 89 -8.29 -10.23 26.10
N HIS A 90 -7.06 -10.01 25.62
CA HIS A 90 -6.25 -8.86 26.06
C HIS A 90 -6.95 -7.53 25.71
N PHE A 91 -7.38 -7.35 24.46
CA PHE A 91 -8.09 -6.13 24.01
C PHE A 91 -9.43 -5.96 24.75
N ALA A 92 -10.18 -7.04 24.97
CA ALA A 92 -11.40 -6.99 25.78
C ALA A 92 -11.15 -6.56 27.22
N SER A 93 -10.04 -6.98 27.85
CA SER A 93 -9.64 -6.56 29.20
C SER A 93 -9.32 -5.06 29.28
N LEU A 94 -8.91 -4.46 28.15
CA LEU A 94 -8.72 -3.02 28.01
C LEU A 94 -10.03 -2.29 27.69
N GLY A 95 -11.15 -2.99 27.51
CA GLY A 95 -12.44 -2.40 27.15
C GLY A 95 -12.46 -1.81 25.74
N LEU A 96 -11.79 -2.47 24.80
CA LEU A 96 -11.71 -2.07 23.40
C LEU A 96 -12.59 -2.96 22.53
N ASP A 97 -13.45 -2.36 21.70
CA ASP A 97 -14.25 -3.03 20.67
C ASP A 97 -13.55 -3.05 19.30
N LEU A 98 -12.63 -2.11 19.08
CA LEU A 98 -11.75 -2.01 17.92
C LEU A 98 -10.29 -1.82 18.38
N ILE A 99 -9.36 -2.30 17.58
CA ILE A 99 -7.94 -2.03 17.80
C ILE A 99 -7.64 -0.59 17.40
N PRO A 100 -6.98 0.22 18.25
CA PRO A 100 -6.65 1.62 17.93
C PRO A 100 -5.84 1.75 16.64
N GLY A 101 -6.01 2.88 15.95
CA GLY A 101 -5.29 3.17 14.69
C GLY A 101 -3.86 3.63 14.87
N SER A 102 -3.47 4.03 16.10
CA SER A 102 -2.15 4.59 16.41
C SER A 102 -1.62 4.08 17.75
N GLY A 103 -0.40 4.45 18.09
CA GLY A 103 0.27 4.03 19.32
C GLY A 103 1.03 2.72 19.14
N LEU A 104 1.46 2.12 20.27
CA LEU A 104 2.27 0.88 20.25
C LEU A 104 1.42 -0.39 20.27
N LEU A 105 0.16 -0.30 20.71
CA LEU A 105 -0.73 -1.46 20.88
C LEU A 105 -1.06 -2.19 19.57
N PRO A 106 -1.30 -1.48 18.42
CA PRO A 106 -1.60 -2.12 17.14
C PRO A 106 -0.35 -2.54 16.34
N ALA A 107 0.86 -2.40 16.88
CA ALA A 107 2.08 -2.72 16.15
C ALA A 107 2.16 -4.21 15.78
N THR A 108 2.63 -4.48 14.55
CA THR A 108 2.95 -5.84 14.07
C THR A 108 4.46 -6.02 13.94
N VAL A 109 4.92 -7.24 13.69
CA VAL A 109 6.35 -7.48 13.46
C VAL A 109 6.81 -6.68 12.24
N PRO A 110 7.85 -5.82 12.35
CA PRO A 110 8.37 -5.05 11.23
C PRO A 110 8.92 -5.92 10.10
N GLY A 111 8.33 -5.84 8.92
CA GLY A 111 8.66 -6.73 7.81
C GLY A 111 9.52 -6.11 6.70
N ALA A 112 9.60 -4.76 6.61
CA ALA A 112 10.22 -4.09 5.48
C ALA A 112 11.71 -4.39 5.36
N TRP A 113 12.48 -4.29 6.45
CA TRP A 113 13.91 -4.56 6.43
C TRP A 113 14.22 -5.97 5.92
N ASP A 114 13.55 -6.98 6.47
CA ASP A 114 13.78 -8.37 6.10
C ASP A 114 13.34 -8.66 4.65
N GLY A 115 12.20 -8.07 4.22
CA GLY A 115 11.71 -8.19 2.84
C GLY A 115 12.67 -7.58 1.81
N TRP A 116 13.18 -6.36 2.07
CA TRP A 116 14.15 -5.72 1.19
C TRP A 116 15.44 -6.53 1.07
N LEU A 117 15.95 -7.02 2.19
CA LEU A 117 17.20 -7.77 2.21
C LEU A 117 17.04 -9.16 1.60
N LEU A 118 15.89 -9.82 1.79
CA LEU A 118 15.57 -11.08 1.13
C LEU A 118 15.57 -10.92 -0.40
N LEU A 119 14.88 -9.90 -0.90
CA LEU A 119 14.82 -9.60 -2.33
C LEU A 119 16.20 -9.27 -2.90
N LEU A 120 16.98 -8.45 -2.20
CA LEU A 120 18.36 -8.12 -2.58
C LEU A 120 19.26 -9.34 -2.60
N ARG A 121 19.18 -10.21 -1.57
CA ARG A 121 20.00 -11.41 -1.45
C ARG A 121 19.82 -12.35 -2.64
N ASP A 122 18.54 -12.63 -2.97
CA ASP A 122 18.18 -13.70 -3.90
C ASP A 122 18.20 -13.25 -5.37
N TYR A 123 17.90 -11.98 -5.65
CA TYR A 123 17.73 -11.48 -7.02
C TYR A 123 18.60 -10.26 -7.35
N GLY A 124 19.09 -9.52 -6.37
CA GLY A 124 20.00 -8.41 -6.60
C GLY A 124 21.43 -8.86 -6.84
N THR A 125 22.26 -7.95 -7.31
CA THR A 125 23.68 -8.15 -7.61
C THR A 125 24.60 -7.24 -6.79
N LYS A 126 24.08 -6.11 -6.30
CA LYS A 126 24.86 -5.11 -5.57
C LYS A 126 25.05 -5.48 -4.09
N PRO A 127 26.17 -5.05 -3.48
CA PRO A 127 26.37 -5.15 -2.03
C PRO A 127 25.31 -4.32 -1.26
N LEU A 128 24.97 -4.75 -0.05
CA LEU A 128 24.02 -4.05 0.82
C LEU A 128 24.41 -2.59 1.05
N ARG A 129 25.70 -2.31 1.30
CA ARG A 129 26.19 -0.93 1.48
C ARG A 129 25.91 -0.04 0.28
N SER A 130 26.06 -0.55 -0.94
CA SER A 130 25.82 0.23 -2.15
C SER A 130 24.37 0.69 -2.25
N VAL A 131 23.40 -0.19 -2.02
CA VAL A 131 21.97 0.15 -2.12
C VAL A 131 21.48 1.03 -0.97
N LEU A 132 22.06 0.91 0.24
CA LEU A 132 21.73 1.73 1.38
C LEU A 132 22.38 3.12 1.37
N SER A 133 23.47 3.31 0.67
CA SER A 133 24.29 4.54 0.71
C SER A 133 23.50 5.80 0.40
N TYR A 134 22.56 5.73 -0.55
CA TYR A 134 21.69 6.85 -0.92
C TYR A 134 20.77 7.26 0.23
N ALA A 135 20.07 6.30 0.84
CA ALA A 135 19.16 6.56 1.94
C ALA A 135 19.89 7.08 3.19
N ILE A 136 21.04 6.47 3.52
CA ILE A 136 21.93 6.95 4.60
C ILE A 136 22.39 8.39 4.33
N GLY A 137 22.78 8.68 3.08
CA GLY A 137 23.19 10.02 2.65
C GLY A 137 22.07 11.05 2.86
N TYR A 138 20.84 10.75 2.43
CA TYR A 138 19.70 11.63 2.65
C TYR A 138 19.33 11.77 4.14
N ALA A 139 19.31 10.69 4.90
CA ALA A 139 19.01 10.76 6.32
C ALA A 139 20.05 11.61 7.10
N ARG A 140 21.33 11.49 6.77
CA ARG A 140 22.43 12.19 7.42
C ARG A 140 22.56 13.64 7.01
N ASN A 141 22.56 13.91 5.69
CA ASN A 141 22.86 15.23 5.14
C ASN A 141 21.61 16.09 4.94
N GLY A 142 20.44 15.45 4.91
CA GLY A 142 19.12 16.07 4.77
C GLY A 142 18.43 15.72 3.45
N VAL A 143 17.11 15.63 3.56
CA VAL A 143 16.18 15.46 2.45
C VAL A 143 15.25 16.66 2.39
N PRO A 144 14.94 17.21 1.20
CA PRO A 144 13.92 18.25 1.08
C PRO A 144 12.53 17.62 1.30
N LEU A 145 11.88 17.99 2.40
CA LEU A 145 10.53 17.49 2.69
C LEU A 145 9.50 18.10 1.73
N VAL A 146 8.62 17.26 1.20
CA VAL A 146 7.43 17.75 0.48
C VAL A 146 6.43 18.37 1.46
N SER A 147 5.62 19.32 1.02
CA SER A 147 4.68 20.06 1.88
C SER A 147 3.75 19.14 2.67
N ARG A 148 3.32 18.03 2.08
CA ARG A 148 2.44 17.03 2.73
C ARG A 148 3.01 16.42 4.01
N VAL A 149 4.33 16.29 4.13
CA VAL A 149 4.96 15.87 5.40
C VAL A 149 4.67 16.90 6.49
N GLY A 150 4.86 18.19 6.17
CA GLY A 150 4.55 19.30 7.08
C GLY A 150 3.06 19.35 7.46
N ASP A 151 2.17 19.13 6.50
CA ASP A 151 0.73 19.06 6.72
C ASP A 151 0.36 17.91 7.66
N THR A 152 0.95 16.72 7.47
CA THR A 152 0.77 15.57 8.35
C THR A 152 1.26 15.85 9.77
N ILE A 153 2.46 16.42 9.92
CA ILE A 153 3.01 16.79 11.23
C ILE A 153 2.10 17.83 11.91
N SER A 154 1.61 18.80 11.15
CA SER A 154 0.68 19.83 11.68
C SER A 154 -0.61 19.22 12.19
N ALA A 155 -1.17 18.24 11.49
CA ALA A 155 -2.40 17.55 11.90
C ALA A 155 -2.24 16.77 13.21
N VAL A 156 -1.05 16.23 13.49
CA VAL A 156 -0.74 15.45 14.70
C VAL A 156 0.09 16.22 15.73
N SER A 157 0.29 17.52 15.53
CA SER A 157 1.18 18.34 16.36
C SER A 157 0.82 18.31 17.86
N ARG A 158 -0.48 18.32 18.17
CA ARG A 158 -0.95 18.24 19.55
C ARG A 158 -0.60 16.89 20.19
N LEU A 159 -0.83 15.77 19.46
CA LEU A 159 -0.46 14.43 19.92
C LEU A 159 1.04 14.35 20.21
N PHE A 160 1.87 14.89 19.33
CA PHE A 160 3.32 14.90 19.50
C PHE A 160 3.76 15.70 20.72
N THR A 161 3.25 16.92 20.87
CA THR A 161 3.67 17.80 21.98
C THR A 161 3.16 17.35 23.34
N GLU A 162 1.92 16.83 23.41
CA GLU A 162 1.30 16.48 24.70
C GLU A 162 1.59 15.03 25.10
N HIS A 163 1.76 14.10 24.15
CA HIS A 163 1.77 12.66 24.43
C HIS A 163 2.93 11.88 23.82
N TRP A 164 3.54 12.37 22.71
CA TRP A 164 4.66 11.68 22.05
C TRP A 164 5.92 12.57 21.96
N PRO A 165 6.55 12.90 23.09
CA PRO A 165 7.67 13.85 23.10
C PRO A 165 8.86 13.40 22.26
N THR A 166 9.08 12.09 22.07
CA THR A 166 10.13 11.56 21.20
C THR A 166 9.88 11.86 19.74
N SER A 167 8.63 11.82 19.30
CA SER A 167 8.23 12.26 17.95
C SER A 167 8.32 13.78 17.80
N ALA A 168 7.91 14.55 18.81
CA ALA A 168 8.05 16.00 18.80
C ALA A 168 9.52 16.42 18.66
N ALA A 169 10.45 15.75 19.34
CA ALA A 169 11.87 16.04 19.26
C ALA A 169 12.46 15.89 17.83
N LEU A 170 11.95 14.92 17.05
CA LEU A 170 12.42 14.69 15.69
C LEU A 170 11.67 15.54 14.65
N TRP A 171 10.33 15.61 14.76
CA TRP A 171 9.45 16.13 13.72
C TRP A 171 8.98 17.57 13.95
N MET A 172 9.26 18.12 15.15
CA MET A 172 8.86 19.47 15.53
C MET A 172 10.04 20.25 16.15
N PRO A 173 11.16 20.43 15.42
CA PRO A 173 12.27 21.22 15.92
C PRO A 173 11.77 22.64 16.24
N ASP A 174 12.20 23.17 17.39
CA ASP A 174 11.79 24.48 17.91
C ASP A 174 10.25 24.63 18.08
N GLY A 175 9.54 23.53 18.28
CA GLY A 175 8.09 23.49 18.46
C GLY A 175 7.27 23.72 17.20
N LYS A 176 7.89 23.65 16.02
CA LYS A 176 7.23 23.83 14.71
C LYS A 176 7.35 22.57 13.86
N PRO A 177 6.36 22.28 13.01
CA PRO A 177 6.47 21.18 12.05
C PRO A 177 7.74 21.29 11.22
N ALA A 178 8.44 20.15 11.07
CA ALA A 178 9.63 20.08 10.23
C ALA A 178 9.28 20.45 8.77
N SER A 179 10.13 21.23 8.15
CA SER A 179 9.99 21.69 6.75
C SER A 179 11.35 21.94 6.13
N GLY A 180 11.39 22.05 4.80
CA GLY A 180 12.63 22.30 4.07
C GLY A 180 13.59 21.11 4.16
N LEU A 181 14.86 21.36 4.49
CA LEU A 181 15.90 20.33 4.57
C LEU A 181 15.88 19.65 5.95
N HIS A 182 15.28 18.47 6.02
CA HIS A 182 15.18 17.68 7.25
C HIS A 182 16.28 16.63 7.34
N ARG A 183 16.81 16.42 8.56
CA ARG A 183 17.84 15.41 8.86
C ARG A 183 17.35 14.46 9.94
N ASN A 184 17.70 13.19 9.77
CA ASN A 184 17.51 12.15 10.79
C ASN A 184 18.82 11.39 10.99
N PRO A 185 19.79 11.98 11.69
CA PRO A 185 21.09 11.36 11.89
C PRO A 185 21.01 10.05 12.67
N VAL A 186 20.03 9.91 13.57
CA VAL A 186 19.83 8.67 14.33
C VAL A 186 19.46 7.50 13.42
N LEU A 187 18.59 7.72 12.45
CA LEU A 187 18.26 6.70 11.45
C LEU A 187 19.47 6.32 10.59
N ALA A 188 20.25 7.32 10.17
CA ALA A 188 21.49 7.09 9.44
C ALA A 188 22.48 6.24 10.26
N ASP A 189 22.65 6.55 11.55
CA ASP A 189 23.53 5.81 12.45
C ASP A 189 23.03 4.38 12.72
N THR A 190 21.71 4.18 12.77
CA THR A 190 21.07 2.86 12.87
C THR A 190 21.43 1.99 11.66
N TRP A 191 21.27 2.50 10.44
CA TRP A 191 21.63 1.76 9.22
C TRP A 191 23.15 1.53 9.10
N GLU A 192 23.97 2.51 9.43
CA GLU A 192 25.43 2.35 9.46
C GLU A 192 25.87 1.30 10.49
N ARG A 193 25.19 1.21 11.64
CA ARG A 193 25.48 0.15 12.62
C ARG A 193 25.09 -1.22 12.08
N LEU A 194 23.92 -1.36 11.45
CA LEU A 194 23.53 -2.61 10.80
C LEU A 194 24.50 -3.04 9.71
N LEU A 195 24.99 -2.09 8.90
CA LEU A 195 26.03 -2.38 7.90
C LEU A 195 27.33 -2.86 8.54
N ARG A 196 27.83 -2.20 9.61
CA ARG A 196 29.04 -2.63 10.32
C ARG A 196 28.89 -4.04 10.90
N GLU A 197 27.74 -4.36 11.48
CA GLU A 197 27.47 -5.71 12.01
C GLU A 197 27.37 -6.76 10.89
N ALA A 198 26.79 -6.39 9.75
CA ALA A 198 26.71 -7.25 8.57
C ALA A 198 28.10 -7.53 7.94
N GLU A 199 28.97 -6.54 7.89
CA GLU A 199 30.29 -6.61 7.23
C GLU A 199 31.36 -7.35 8.03
N VAL A 200 31.05 -7.85 9.22
CA VAL A 200 31.95 -8.71 10.00
C VAL A 200 32.21 -10.05 9.31
N VAL A 201 31.25 -10.52 8.49
CA VAL A 201 31.38 -11.75 7.70
C VAL A 201 31.76 -11.45 6.26
N SER A 202 32.38 -12.43 5.59
CA SER A 202 32.80 -12.32 4.18
C SER A 202 31.73 -12.89 3.25
N GLY A 203 31.58 -12.29 2.07
CA GLY A 203 30.66 -12.71 1.03
C GLY A 203 29.34 -11.94 1.08
N ARG A 204 28.85 -11.55 -0.11
CA ARG A 204 27.68 -10.68 -0.29
C ARG A 204 26.42 -11.24 0.41
N GLU A 205 26.06 -12.48 0.10
CA GLU A 205 24.86 -13.11 0.65
C GLU A 205 24.96 -13.30 2.17
N ALA A 206 26.13 -13.73 2.67
CA ALA A 206 26.35 -13.88 4.10
C ALA A 206 26.26 -12.55 4.85
N GLN A 207 26.73 -11.45 4.26
CA GLN A 207 26.59 -10.10 4.82
C GLN A 207 25.12 -9.66 4.85
N ILE A 208 24.36 -9.91 3.80
CA ILE A 208 22.93 -9.59 3.77
C ILE A 208 22.17 -10.38 4.86
N ASP A 209 22.44 -11.69 5.00
CA ASP A 209 21.85 -12.51 6.05
C ASP A 209 22.29 -12.09 7.46
N ALA A 210 23.52 -11.64 7.63
CA ALA A 210 24.00 -11.07 8.89
C ALA A 210 23.25 -9.77 9.23
N GLY A 211 22.98 -8.90 8.24
CA GLY A 211 22.15 -7.71 8.39
C GLY A 211 20.70 -8.02 8.77
N ARG A 212 20.10 -9.08 8.21
CA ARG A 212 18.77 -9.57 8.59
C ARG A 212 18.74 -10.01 10.07
N ARG A 213 19.74 -10.79 10.50
CA ARG A 213 19.88 -11.21 11.90
C ARG A 213 20.15 -10.06 12.86
N ALA A 214 20.99 -9.10 12.49
CA ALA A 214 21.28 -7.92 13.32
C ALA A 214 20.02 -7.09 13.59
N TRP A 215 19.08 -7.06 12.67
CA TRP A 215 17.77 -6.43 12.89
C TRP A 215 16.88 -7.26 13.82
N SER A 216 16.67 -8.54 13.52
CA SER A 216 15.64 -9.35 14.19
C SER A 216 16.09 -9.94 15.53
N GLN A 217 17.41 -10.03 15.79
CA GLN A 217 17.98 -10.69 16.96
C GLN A 217 19.03 -9.82 17.70
N GLY A 218 19.32 -8.62 17.17
CA GLY A 218 20.31 -7.70 17.71
C GLY A 218 19.69 -6.44 18.33
N PHE A 219 20.45 -5.36 18.33
CA PHE A 219 20.14 -4.10 19.02
C PHE A 219 18.80 -3.47 18.59
N VAL A 220 18.35 -3.71 17.35
CA VAL A 220 17.07 -3.18 16.87
C VAL A 220 15.91 -3.89 17.58
N ALA A 221 15.94 -5.23 17.63
CA ALA A 221 14.94 -6.01 18.35
C ALA A 221 14.93 -5.68 19.86
N GLU A 222 16.10 -5.52 20.49
CA GLU A 222 16.23 -5.12 21.90
C GLU A 222 15.62 -3.75 22.15
N ALA A 223 15.88 -2.77 21.27
CA ALA A 223 15.34 -1.42 21.40
C ALA A 223 13.81 -1.40 21.22
N ILE A 224 13.27 -2.16 20.25
CA ILE A 224 11.82 -2.29 20.03
C ILE A 224 11.14 -2.94 21.22
N ASP A 225 11.66 -4.07 21.74
CA ASP A 225 11.13 -4.76 22.92
C ASP A 225 11.09 -3.81 24.14
N SER A 226 12.21 -3.14 24.44
CA SER A 226 12.28 -2.21 25.57
C SER A 226 11.32 -1.04 25.44
N PHE A 227 11.18 -0.47 24.23
CA PHE A 227 10.31 0.67 23.98
C PHE A 227 8.84 0.29 23.99
N SER A 228 8.48 -0.90 23.48
CA SER A 228 7.11 -1.42 23.46
C SER A 228 6.49 -1.57 24.85
N ARG A 229 7.28 -1.72 25.90
CA ARG A 229 6.80 -1.83 27.30
C ARG A 229 6.34 -0.49 27.90
N GLN A 230 6.58 0.62 27.23
CA GLN A 230 6.15 1.94 27.68
C GLN A 230 4.72 2.21 27.17
N ALA A 231 3.91 2.89 27.99
CA ALA A 231 2.55 3.26 27.62
C ALA A 231 2.54 4.66 27.00
N PHE A 232 1.84 4.78 25.88
CA PHE A 232 1.63 6.04 25.18
C PHE A 232 0.18 6.18 24.74
N ARG A 233 -0.27 7.42 24.59
CA ARG A 233 -1.59 7.78 24.09
C ARG A 233 -1.81 7.19 22.68
N ASP A 234 -2.98 6.58 22.48
CA ASP A 234 -3.45 6.12 21.18
C ASP A 234 -4.83 6.70 20.82
N ASP A 235 -5.39 6.28 19.67
CA ASP A 235 -6.68 6.76 19.17
C ASP A 235 -7.88 6.37 20.03
N SER A 236 -7.74 5.48 20.99
CA SER A 236 -8.78 5.23 22.02
C SER A 236 -8.87 6.34 23.07
N GLY A 237 -7.97 7.32 23.03
CA GLY A 237 -7.85 8.39 24.02
C GLY A 237 -7.25 7.94 25.35
N ARG A 238 -6.66 6.74 25.41
CA ARG A 238 -6.00 6.17 26.60
C ARG A 238 -4.55 5.83 26.29
N ASP A 239 -3.77 5.59 27.34
CA ASP A 239 -2.36 5.24 27.23
C ASP A 239 -2.22 3.73 27.34
N HIS A 240 -1.65 3.10 26.30
CA HIS A 240 -1.40 1.67 26.28
C HIS A 240 0.05 1.36 25.90
N ALA A 241 0.58 0.28 26.48
CA ALA A 241 1.84 -0.31 26.07
C ALA A 241 1.65 -1.20 24.84
N GLY A 242 2.71 -1.39 24.07
CA GLY A 242 2.74 -2.34 22.98
C GLY A 242 2.90 -3.79 23.44
N LEU A 243 2.74 -4.72 22.52
CA LEU A 243 2.82 -6.16 22.76
C LEU A 243 4.02 -6.83 22.07
N LEU A 244 4.75 -6.08 21.22
CA LEU A 244 5.91 -6.61 20.51
C LEU A 244 7.05 -6.92 21.48
N THR A 245 7.65 -8.11 21.28
CA THR A 245 8.83 -8.58 22.02
C THR A 245 9.97 -8.92 21.05
N GLY A 246 11.19 -9.00 21.57
CA GLY A 246 12.33 -9.47 20.79
C GLY A 246 12.14 -10.88 20.21
N GLU A 247 11.41 -11.76 20.91
CA GLU A 247 11.07 -13.10 20.42
C GLU A 247 10.12 -13.07 19.20
N ASP A 248 9.16 -12.14 19.17
CA ASP A 248 8.30 -11.97 18.01
C ASP A 248 9.11 -11.60 16.76
N LEU A 249 10.10 -10.72 16.91
CA LEU A 249 10.98 -10.34 15.80
C LEU A 249 11.90 -11.49 15.39
N ALA A 250 12.47 -12.23 16.37
CA ALA A 250 13.41 -13.32 16.10
C ALA A 250 12.75 -14.55 15.45
N SER A 251 11.46 -14.76 15.70
CA SER A 251 10.71 -15.93 15.22
C SER A 251 10.08 -15.76 13.83
N TRP A 252 10.22 -14.59 13.21
CA TRP A 252 9.62 -14.31 11.90
C TRP A 252 10.65 -13.88 10.85
N SER A 253 10.38 -14.22 9.60
CA SER A 253 11.12 -13.73 8.43
C SER A 253 10.19 -13.62 7.21
N ALA A 254 10.53 -12.71 6.30
CA ALA A 254 9.89 -12.60 4.99
C ALA A 254 10.11 -13.87 4.15
N SER A 255 9.18 -14.12 3.23
CA SER A 255 9.20 -15.29 2.34
C SER A 255 8.66 -14.96 0.95
N TYR A 256 8.71 -15.92 0.04
CA TYR A 256 8.00 -15.85 -1.23
C TYR A 256 6.78 -16.75 -1.19
N GLU A 257 5.72 -16.31 -1.88
CA GLU A 257 4.45 -17.03 -2.00
C GLU A 257 4.02 -17.05 -3.48
N GLU A 258 3.12 -17.97 -3.83
CA GLU A 258 2.43 -17.95 -5.11
C GLU A 258 1.41 -16.79 -5.12
N PRO A 259 1.39 -15.94 -6.15
CA PRO A 259 0.41 -14.88 -6.27
C PRO A 259 -0.95 -15.41 -6.71
N ALA A 260 -2.01 -14.64 -6.42
CA ALA A 260 -3.32 -14.84 -7.03
C ALA A 260 -3.35 -14.27 -8.45
N SER A 261 -4.07 -14.90 -9.36
CA SER A 261 -4.22 -14.39 -10.72
C SER A 261 -5.59 -14.70 -11.31
N ALA A 262 -5.99 -13.93 -12.34
CA ALA A 262 -7.19 -14.16 -13.13
C ALA A 262 -6.94 -13.81 -14.60
N ASP A 263 -7.49 -14.62 -15.51
CA ASP A 263 -7.48 -14.35 -16.95
C ASP A 263 -8.64 -13.42 -17.31
N VAL A 264 -8.33 -12.28 -17.94
CA VAL A 264 -9.25 -11.23 -18.31
C VAL A 264 -9.04 -10.92 -19.81
N GLY A 265 -9.68 -11.67 -20.69
CA GLY A 265 -9.40 -11.64 -22.12
C GLY A 265 -7.98 -12.15 -22.43
N ASP A 266 -7.21 -11.38 -23.18
CA ASP A 266 -5.82 -11.70 -23.56
C ASP A 266 -4.81 -11.36 -22.45
N TRP A 267 -5.30 -10.85 -21.32
CA TRP A 267 -4.50 -10.48 -20.18
C TRP A 267 -4.65 -11.48 -19.03
N ARG A 268 -3.54 -11.74 -18.34
CA ARG A 268 -3.54 -12.34 -17.01
C ARG A 268 -3.14 -11.28 -15.99
N LEU A 269 -4.09 -10.89 -15.14
CA LEU A 269 -3.85 -9.96 -14.04
C LEU A 269 -3.38 -10.73 -12.81
N VAL A 270 -2.32 -10.25 -12.15
CA VAL A 270 -1.65 -10.93 -11.03
C VAL A 270 -1.64 -10.00 -9.81
N LYS A 271 -2.01 -10.54 -8.66
CA LYS A 271 -2.09 -9.83 -7.37
C LYS A 271 -1.50 -10.68 -6.25
N MET A 272 -1.22 -10.06 -5.10
CA MET A 272 -0.91 -10.79 -3.87
C MET A 272 -2.08 -11.70 -3.45
N GLY A 273 -1.82 -12.65 -2.55
CA GLY A 273 -2.84 -13.57 -2.03
C GLY A 273 -3.90 -12.93 -1.12
N GLY A 274 -4.83 -13.74 -0.62
CA GLY A 274 -6.03 -13.31 0.11
C GLY A 274 -5.79 -12.69 1.50
N TRP A 275 -4.57 -12.72 2.03
CA TRP A 275 -4.19 -11.92 3.20
C TRP A 275 -3.95 -10.44 2.86
N THR A 276 -4.07 -10.07 1.58
CA THR A 276 -4.16 -8.69 1.10
C THR A 276 -5.54 -8.43 0.51
N GLN A 277 -5.82 -7.19 0.14
CA GLN A 277 -7.04 -6.90 -0.62
C GLN A 277 -6.89 -7.14 -2.14
N GLY A 278 -5.70 -7.49 -2.63
CA GLY A 278 -5.39 -7.61 -4.05
C GLY A 278 -6.40 -8.41 -4.88
N PRO A 279 -6.87 -9.59 -4.42
CA PRO A 279 -7.86 -10.35 -5.19
C PRO A 279 -9.19 -9.61 -5.43
N ALA A 280 -9.50 -8.52 -4.71
CA ALA A 280 -10.67 -7.69 -5.03
C ALA A 280 -10.54 -7.01 -6.41
N LEU A 281 -9.32 -6.64 -6.85
CA LEU A 281 -9.13 -6.16 -8.22
C LEU A 281 -9.40 -7.25 -9.26
N LEU A 282 -8.98 -8.49 -8.99
CA LEU A 282 -9.24 -9.63 -9.87
C LEU A 282 -10.76 -9.85 -10.04
N GLN A 283 -11.51 -9.84 -8.91
CA GLN A 283 -12.97 -9.96 -8.95
C GLN A 283 -13.62 -8.81 -9.75
N GLN A 284 -13.21 -7.56 -9.50
CA GLN A 284 -13.71 -6.40 -10.24
C GLN A 284 -13.44 -6.52 -11.74
N ALA A 285 -12.22 -6.91 -12.12
CA ALA A 285 -11.86 -7.08 -13.53
C ALA A 285 -12.67 -8.18 -14.21
N LEU A 286 -12.89 -9.33 -13.56
CA LEU A 286 -13.71 -10.42 -14.07
C LEU A 286 -15.20 -10.03 -14.21
N LEU A 287 -15.74 -9.29 -13.23
CA LEU A 287 -17.10 -8.78 -13.27
C LEU A 287 -17.31 -7.88 -14.51
N LEU A 288 -16.38 -6.94 -14.70
CA LEU A 288 -16.47 -5.94 -15.77
C LEU A 288 -16.11 -6.49 -17.14
N HIS A 289 -15.24 -7.51 -17.22
CA HIS A 289 -14.96 -8.15 -18.51
C HIS A 289 -16.21 -8.72 -19.18
N GLY A 290 -17.15 -9.25 -18.40
CA GLY A 290 -18.44 -9.71 -18.90
C GLY A 290 -19.40 -8.57 -19.32
N LEU A 291 -19.09 -7.33 -18.99
CA LEU A 291 -19.83 -6.12 -19.33
C LEU A 291 -19.04 -5.18 -20.24
N ARG A 292 -17.96 -5.67 -20.86
CA ARG A 292 -17.00 -4.86 -21.61
C ARG A 292 -17.63 -4.04 -22.74
N ASP A 293 -18.70 -4.55 -23.36
CA ASP A 293 -19.39 -3.87 -24.45
C ASP A 293 -20.15 -2.59 -23.99
N GLU A 294 -20.34 -2.46 -22.65
CA GLU A 294 -20.93 -1.27 -22.02
C GLU A 294 -19.87 -0.29 -21.49
N LEU A 295 -18.59 -0.67 -21.53
CA LEU A 295 -17.49 0.19 -21.10
C LEU A 295 -17.05 1.09 -22.25
N SER A 296 -17.09 2.39 -22.06
CA SER A 296 -16.73 3.34 -23.10
C SER A 296 -15.99 4.56 -22.56
N TYR A 297 -15.09 5.06 -23.40
CA TYR A 297 -14.28 6.25 -23.15
C TYR A 297 -14.39 7.21 -24.34
N VAL A 298 -14.50 8.49 -24.09
CA VAL A 298 -14.45 9.54 -25.10
C VAL A 298 -13.39 10.56 -24.67
N ASP A 299 -12.40 10.80 -25.49
CA ASP A 299 -11.28 11.71 -25.19
C ASP A 299 -10.61 11.42 -23.81
N GLY A 300 -10.53 10.15 -23.43
CA GLY A 300 -9.95 9.70 -22.16
C GLY A 300 -10.87 9.83 -20.95
N ILE A 301 -12.12 10.25 -21.13
CA ILE A 301 -13.11 10.37 -20.07
C ILE A 301 -14.06 9.16 -20.12
N PRO A 302 -14.23 8.40 -19.02
CA PRO A 302 -15.18 7.29 -18.98
C PRO A 302 -16.62 7.79 -19.04
N SER A 303 -17.49 7.01 -19.67
CA SER A 303 -18.93 7.27 -19.62
C SER A 303 -19.50 7.09 -18.20
N GLU A 304 -20.64 7.70 -17.94
CA GLU A 304 -21.33 7.52 -16.64
C GLU A 304 -21.65 6.04 -16.37
N ARG A 305 -21.97 5.29 -17.44
CA ARG A 305 -22.23 3.85 -17.36
C ARG A 305 -20.97 3.09 -16.92
N THR A 306 -19.82 3.40 -17.47
CA THR A 306 -18.52 2.81 -17.05
C THR A 306 -18.26 3.06 -15.57
N VAL A 307 -18.43 4.30 -15.09
CA VAL A 307 -18.23 4.66 -13.68
C VAL A 307 -19.21 3.92 -12.77
N HIS A 308 -20.50 3.85 -13.16
CA HIS A 308 -21.52 3.15 -12.39
C HIS A 308 -21.22 1.65 -12.28
N LEU A 309 -20.95 0.97 -13.40
CA LEU A 309 -20.65 -0.47 -13.42
C LEU A 309 -19.40 -0.80 -12.60
N ALA A 310 -18.34 -0.02 -12.74
CA ALA A 310 -17.11 -0.20 -11.98
C ALA A 310 -17.35 0.00 -10.46
N THR A 311 -18.17 0.98 -10.09
CA THR A 311 -18.53 1.25 -8.69
C THR A 311 -19.34 0.09 -8.09
N GLU A 312 -20.34 -0.43 -8.80
CA GLU A 312 -21.13 -1.57 -8.33
C GLU A 312 -20.30 -2.85 -8.26
N ALA A 313 -19.39 -3.09 -9.22
CA ALA A 313 -18.43 -4.20 -9.18
C ALA A 313 -17.50 -4.09 -7.96
N ALA A 314 -17.00 -2.89 -7.66
CA ALA A 314 -16.19 -2.64 -6.47
C ALA A 314 -16.96 -2.98 -5.18
N LYS A 315 -18.21 -2.53 -5.04
CA LYS A 315 -19.04 -2.84 -3.87
C LYS A 315 -19.19 -4.34 -3.64
N LEU A 316 -19.38 -5.13 -4.70
CA LEU A 316 -19.48 -6.58 -4.62
C LEU A 316 -18.15 -7.22 -4.19
N ALA A 317 -17.06 -6.85 -4.82
CA ALA A 317 -15.73 -7.38 -4.53
C ALA A 317 -15.26 -7.03 -3.11
N PHE A 318 -15.52 -5.80 -2.64
CA PHE A 318 -15.16 -5.39 -1.28
C PHE A 318 -16.10 -5.96 -0.20
N ALA A 319 -17.35 -6.30 -0.54
CA ALA A 319 -18.20 -7.09 0.35
C ALA A 319 -17.63 -8.51 0.54
N ASP A 320 -17.17 -9.14 -0.55
CA ASP A 320 -16.51 -10.45 -0.50
C ASP A 320 -15.17 -10.37 0.25
N ARG A 321 -14.39 -9.28 0.06
CA ARG A 321 -13.17 -9.02 0.84
C ARG A 321 -13.47 -9.06 2.34
N GLU A 322 -14.54 -8.42 2.78
CA GLU A 322 -14.88 -8.34 4.19
C GLU A 322 -15.29 -9.70 4.78
N ALA A 323 -15.99 -10.50 3.98
CA ALA A 323 -16.50 -11.81 4.42
C ALA A 323 -15.47 -12.95 4.35
N TRP A 324 -14.48 -12.86 3.42
CA TRP A 324 -13.68 -14.02 3.06
C TRP A 324 -12.16 -13.82 3.18
N TYR A 325 -11.64 -12.56 3.11
CA TYR A 325 -10.20 -12.33 3.05
C TYR A 325 -9.56 -12.21 4.43
N GLY A 326 -8.39 -12.80 4.55
CA GLY A 326 -7.56 -12.81 5.75
C GLY A 326 -6.37 -13.74 5.58
N ASP A 327 -5.56 -13.90 6.59
CA ASP A 327 -4.47 -14.89 6.66
C ASP A 327 -5.03 -16.27 7.03
N THR A 328 -5.77 -16.83 6.08
CA THR A 328 -6.49 -18.13 6.15
C THR A 328 -6.51 -18.76 4.77
N ASP A 329 -7.08 -19.96 4.64
CA ASP A 329 -7.39 -20.56 3.34
C ASP A 329 -8.58 -19.82 2.69
N VAL A 330 -8.27 -18.72 1.99
CA VAL A 330 -9.27 -17.91 1.27
C VAL A 330 -9.74 -18.68 0.03
N PRO A 331 -11.06 -18.84 -0.20
CA PRO A 331 -11.59 -19.64 -1.31
C PRO A 331 -11.48 -18.95 -2.67
N LEU A 332 -10.25 -18.58 -3.07
CA LEU A 332 -10.01 -17.87 -4.34
C LEU A 332 -10.40 -18.70 -5.56
N ASP A 333 -10.31 -20.01 -5.50
CA ASP A 333 -10.79 -20.94 -6.52
C ASP A 333 -12.29 -20.80 -6.81
N VAL A 334 -13.09 -20.48 -5.79
CA VAL A 334 -14.52 -20.18 -5.93
C VAL A 334 -14.75 -18.74 -6.32
N LEU A 335 -14.18 -17.80 -5.56
CA LEU A 335 -14.40 -16.36 -5.71
C LEU A 335 -13.99 -15.81 -7.10
N LEU A 336 -13.02 -16.44 -7.76
CA LEU A 336 -12.55 -16.09 -9.10
C LEU A 336 -13.11 -17.00 -10.20
N SER A 337 -13.99 -17.97 -9.87
CA SER A 337 -14.61 -18.83 -10.87
C SER A 337 -15.62 -18.10 -11.73
N SER A 338 -15.82 -18.58 -12.97
CA SER A 338 -16.82 -18.00 -13.87
C SER A 338 -18.24 -18.10 -13.31
N ALA A 339 -18.61 -19.23 -12.74
CA ALA A 339 -19.94 -19.44 -12.16
C ALA A 339 -20.22 -18.46 -11.01
N TYR A 340 -19.25 -18.24 -10.12
CA TYR A 340 -19.39 -17.24 -9.07
C TYR A 340 -19.47 -15.83 -9.62
N THR A 341 -18.57 -15.47 -10.53
CA THR A 341 -18.52 -14.17 -11.18
C THR A 341 -19.85 -13.84 -11.89
N ASP A 342 -20.44 -14.79 -12.62
CA ASP A 342 -21.71 -14.59 -13.32
C ASP A 342 -22.87 -14.37 -12.33
N SER A 343 -22.91 -15.14 -11.23
CA SER A 343 -23.91 -14.95 -10.17
C SER A 343 -23.81 -13.56 -9.51
N ARG A 344 -22.57 -13.08 -9.32
CA ARG A 344 -22.32 -11.74 -8.74
C ARG A 344 -22.64 -10.62 -9.73
N ARG A 345 -22.28 -10.79 -10.99
CA ARG A 345 -22.57 -9.83 -12.06
C ARG A 345 -24.08 -9.60 -12.22
N ALA A 346 -24.90 -10.63 -12.07
CA ALA A 346 -26.36 -10.52 -12.12
C ALA A 346 -26.96 -9.58 -11.03
N LEU A 347 -26.18 -9.24 -10.01
CA LEU A 347 -26.59 -8.29 -8.97
C LEU A 347 -26.32 -6.82 -9.33
N ILE A 348 -25.60 -6.55 -10.40
CA ILE A 348 -25.33 -5.19 -10.88
C ILE A 348 -26.55 -4.70 -11.64
N GLY A 349 -27.31 -3.77 -11.03
CA GLY A 349 -28.49 -3.15 -11.62
C GLY A 349 -28.18 -1.77 -12.22
N ASP A 350 -29.24 -1.04 -12.56
CA ASP A 350 -29.12 0.31 -13.14
C ASP A 350 -29.05 1.42 -12.10
N THR A 351 -29.25 1.09 -10.82
CA THR A 351 -29.22 2.04 -9.70
C THR A 351 -28.22 1.63 -8.64
N ALA A 352 -27.68 2.61 -7.91
CA ALA A 352 -26.70 2.41 -6.85
C ALA A 352 -27.29 1.60 -5.68
N SER A 353 -26.68 0.46 -5.39
CA SER A 353 -27.04 -0.34 -4.21
C SER A 353 -26.53 0.29 -2.91
N ALA A 354 -27.35 0.26 -1.85
CA ALA A 354 -26.92 0.63 -0.51
C ALA A 354 -26.46 -0.57 0.33
N ALA A 355 -26.72 -1.79 -0.13
CA ALA A 355 -26.49 -3.00 0.64
C ALA A 355 -25.04 -3.51 0.49
N LEU A 356 -24.45 -3.93 1.59
CA LEU A 356 -23.23 -4.72 1.59
C LEU A 356 -23.64 -6.17 1.30
N ARG A 357 -23.25 -6.71 0.13
CA ARG A 357 -23.77 -7.97 -0.44
C ARG A 357 -22.63 -8.97 -0.68
N PRO A 358 -22.02 -9.58 0.36
CA PRO A 358 -21.07 -10.65 0.13
C PRO A 358 -21.77 -11.86 -0.50
N GLY A 359 -21.05 -12.59 -1.33
CA GLY A 359 -21.56 -13.85 -1.88
C GLY A 359 -21.15 -15.05 -1.03
N ASP A 360 -21.91 -16.12 -1.11
CA ASP A 360 -21.56 -17.39 -0.50
C ASP A 360 -20.49 -18.11 -1.34
N ALA A 361 -19.39 -18.52 -0.73
CA ALA A 361 -18.31 -19.24 -1.40
C ALA A 361 -18.19 -20.68 -0.86
N ARG A 362 -17.44 -20.89 0.22
CA ARG A 362 -17.37 -22.20 0.90
C ARG A 362 -18.35 -22.29 2.09
N GLY A 363 -19.56 -21.79 1.92
CA GLY A 363 -20.60 -21.68 2.92
C GLY A 363 -21.18 -20.28 3.00
N PRO A 364 -22.08 -19.99 3.95
CA PRO A 364 -22.68 -18.69 4.12
C PRO A 364 -21.64 -17.61 4.44
N ALA A 365 -21.70 -16.48 3.73
CA ALA A 365 -20.86 -15.31 4.01
C ALA A 365 -21.16 -14.75 5.40
N ARG A 366 -20.12 -14.38 6.12
CA ARG A 366 -20.25 -13.81 7.46
C ARG A 366 -19.57 -12.45 7.52
N LEU A 367 -20.30 -11.47 8.03
CA LEU A 367 -19.81 -10.10 8.26
C LEU A 367 -19.71 -9.82 9.76
N PRO A 368 -18.82 -8.90 10.18
CA PRO A 368 -18.74 -8.46 11.56
C PRO A 368 -20.06 -7.88 12.08
N ALA A 369 -20.48 -8.27 13.28
CA ALA A 369 -21.75 -7.84 13.87
C ALA A 369 -21.79 -6.32 14.18
N ILE A 370 -20.62 -5.69 14.36
CA ILE A 370 -20.51 -4.26 14.71
C ILE A 370 -20.77 -3.32 13.51
N LEU A 371 -20.85 -3.81 12.26
CA LEU A 371 -20.85 -2.98 11.05
C LEU A 371 -21.93 -1.91 11.00
N ASP A 372 -23.15 -2.21 11.50
CA ASP A 372 -24.25 -1.24 11.50
C ASP A 372 -23.93 -0.01 12.36
N SER A 373 -23.22 -0.20 13.47
CA SER A 373 -22.81 0.90 14.36
C SER A 373 -21.67 1.75 13.77
N LEU A 374 -20.96 1.25 12.76
CA LEU A 374 -19.84 1.93 12.09
C LEU A 374 -20.29 2.73 10.85
N GLN A 375 -21.57 2.60 10.44
CA GLN A 375 -22.08 3.34 9.31
C GLN A 375 -22.14 4.84 9.60
N GLY A 376 -21.53 5.66 8.73
CA GLY A 376 -21.54 7.12 8.84
C GLY A 376 -20.72 7.68 10.00
N VAL A 377 -19.99 6.85 10.74
CA VAL A 377 -19.08 7.31 11.79
C VAL A 377 -18.01 8.20 11.18
N ARG A 378 -17.84 9.40 11.69
CA ARG A 378 -16.74 10.30 11.33
C ARG A 378 -15.71 10.27 12.43
N ALA A 379 -14.44 10.09 12.07
CA ALA A 379 -13.36 10.28 13.02
C ALA A 379 -13.35 11.75 13.46
N GLU A 380 -13.67 12.01 14.72
CA GLU A 380 -13.51 13.33 15.30
C GLU A 380 -12.01 13.62 15.43
N GLY A 381 -11.56 14.73 14.85
CA GLY A 381 -10.21 15.25 15.06
C GLY A 381 -9.10 14.65 14.19
N GLY A 382 -9.42 13.85 13.17
CA GLY A 382 -8.43 13.23 12.31
C GLY A 382 -7.73 12.08 13.05
N ALA A 383 -8.20 10.87 12.84
CA ALA A 383 -7.51 9.68 13.32
C ALA A 383 -6.04 9.75 12.92
N THR A 384 -5.15 9.62 13.88
CA THR A 384 -3.70 9.74 13.71
C THR A 384 -3.12 8.48 13.06
N GLY A 385 -3.84 7.37 13.08
CA GLY A 385 -3.46 6.03 12.56
C GLY A 385 -3.72 6.07 11.06
N GLU A 386 -3.98 6.15 10.17
CA GLU A 386 -4.07 6.22 8.76
C GLU A 386 -5.20 7.10 8.24
N PRO A 387 -4.84 8.09 7.62
CA PRO A 387 -5.80 8.88 6.92
C PRO A 387 -5.89 8.42 5.48
N THR A 388 -6.80 7.59 5.19
CA THR A 388 -7.37 7.46 3.88
C THR A 388 -7.98 8.79 3.41
N VAL A 389 -8.58 8.85 2.28
CA VAL A 389 -9.14 10.06 1.69
C VAL A 389 -10.05 10.80 2.66
N GLY A 390 -9.73 12.03 3.01
CA GLY A 390 -10.62 12.88 3.81
C GLY A 390 -11.92 13.19 3.05
N PRO A 391 -12.97 13.73 3.74
CA PRO A 391 -14.29 13.98 3.14
C PRO A 391 -14.28 14.89 1.90
N GLN A 392 -13.17 15.57 1.63
CA GLN A 392 -13.00 16.46 0.48
C GLN A 392 -12.05 15.89 -0.57
N GLY A 393 -11.84 14.56 -0.60
CA GLY A 393 -10.94 13.91 -1.56
C GLY A 393 -9.45 14.13 -1.32
N GLN A 394 -9.06 14.83 -0.28
CA GLN A 394 -7.66 15.00 0.10
C GLN A 394 -7.13 13.66 0.59
N THR A 395 -6.31 13.02 -0.22
CA THR A 395 -5.50 11.87 0.19
C THR A 395 -4.50 12.34 1.24
N ARG A 396 -4.77 12.02 2.46
CA ARG A 396 -3.72 12.00 3.48
C ARG A 396 -3.00 10.68 3.24
N GLY A 397 -1.85 10.73 2.58
CA GLY A 397 -1.19 9.54 2.07
C GLY A 397 -0.75 8.58 3.16
N ASP A 398 -0.76 7.34 2.81
CA ASP A 398 -0.66 6.18 3.68
C ASP A 398 0.33 5.14 3.19
N THR A 399 0.82 5.28 1.98
CA THR A 399 1.54 4.22 1.25
C THR A 399 2.42 4.87 0.19
N VAL A 400 3.49 4.21 -0.18
CA VAL A 400 4.28 4.52 -1.37
C VAL A 400 4.18 3.39 -2.38
N HIS A 401 4.53 3.66 -3.62
CA HIS A 401 4.58 2.65 -4.66
C HIS A 401 5.79 2.86 -5.55
N LEU A 402 6.35 1.77 -6.06
CA LEU A 402 7.42 1.81 -7.05
C LEU A 402 7.36 0.60 -7.99
N ASP A 403 7.65 0.86 -9.25
CA ASP A 403 7.77 -0.12 -10.32
C ASP A 403 9.11 0.05 -11.03
N VAL A 404 9.76 -1.07 -11.37
CA VAL A 404 11.04 -1.08 -12.08
C VAL A 404 11.03 -2.13 -13.18
N VAL A 405 11.56 -1.77 -14.34
CA VAL A 405 11.90 -2.71 -15.41
C VAL A 405 13.30 -2.41 -15.94
N ASP A 406 14.13 -3.45 -16.12
CA ASP A 406 15.46 -3.31 -16.69
C ASP A 406 15.57 -3.88 -18.12
N ALA A 407 16.70 -3.63 -18.77
CA ALA A 407 16.96 -4.09 -20.14
C ALA A 407 16.98 -5.63 -20.27
N ALA A 408 17.29 -6.36 -19.19
CA ALA A 408 17.27 -7.82 -19.19
C ALA A 408 15.83 -8.36 -19.21
N GLY A 409 14.87 -7.58 -18.69
CA GLY A 409 13.46 -7.94 -18.64
C GLY A 409 12.98 -8.35 -17.25
N ASN A 410 13.76 -8.11 -16.20
CA ASN A 410 13.24 -8.18 -14.83
C ASN A 410 12.19 -7.11 -14.65
N LEU A 411 11.03 -7.48 -14.07
CA LEU A 411 9.90 -6.59 -13.85
C LEU A 411 9.46 -6.70 -12.39
N VAL A 412 9.39 -5.56 -11.69
CA VAL A 412 9.15 -5.51 -10.25
C VAL A 412 8.07 -4.47 -9.95
N SER A 413 7.09 -4.81 -9.12
CA SER A 413 6.05 -3.93 -8.57
C SER A 413 6.01 -4.08 -7.06
N LEU A 414 6.24 -3.01 -6.31
CA LEU A 414 6.33 -3.04 -4.84
C LEU A 414 5.49 -1.91 -4.23
N THR A 415 4.79 -2.24 -3.15
CA THR A 415 3.92 -1.28 -2.44
C THR A 415 4.33 -1.17 -0.96
N PRO A 416 5.45 -0.47 -0.65
CA PRO A 416 5.91 -0.28 0.73
C PRO A 416 4.96 0.62 1.52
N SER A 417 4.77 0.33 2.81
CA SER A 417 3.95 1.13 3.72
C SER A 417 4.20 0.77 5.18
N GLY A 418 3.51 1.46 6.11
CA GLY A 418 3.63 1.22 7.54
C GLY A 418 4.86 1.89 8.16
N GLY A 419 4.87 2.01 9.51
CA GLY A 419 5.94 2.73 10.21
C GLY A 419 5.94 4.23 9.93
N TRP A 420 4.76 4.80 9.67
CA TRP A 420 4.58 6.23 9.39
C TRP A 420 4.95 7.07 10.61
N LEU A 421 5.42 8.30 10.40
CA LEU A 421 5.77 9.22 11.49
C LEU A 421 4.61 9.46 12.48
N GLN A 422 3.36 9.25 12.04
CA GLN A 422 2.13 9.41 12.82
C GLN A 422 1.54 8.09 13.34
N SER A 423 2.15 6.93 13.08
CA SER A 423 1.60 5.63 13.51
C SER A 423 1.86 5.31 14.97
N SER A 424 3.06 5.63 15.45
CA SER A 424 3.45 5.42 16.85
C SER A 424 4.53 6.41 17.27
N PRO A 425 4.84 6.54 18.58
CA PRO A 425 5.96 7.35 19.03
C PRO A 425 7.28 6.90 18.39
N THR A 426 8.11 7.86 17.99
CA THR A 426 9.45 7.59 17.46
C THR A 426 10.32 6.92 18.52
N ILE A 427 10.98 5.80 18.18
CA ILE A 427 11.97 5.14 19.02
C ILE A 427 13.26 5.97 19.01
N PRO A 428 13.64 6.63 20.11
CA PRO A 428 14.70 7.64 20.09
C PRO A 428 16.08 7.09 19.71
N SER A 429 16.35 5.82 20.04
CA SER A 429 17.63 5.15 19.72
C SER A 429 17.73 4.63 18.29
N LEU A 430 16.61 4.59 17.55
CA LEU A 430 16.54 4.03 16.19
C LEU A 430 16.16 5.07 15.14
N GLY A 431 15.46 6.16 15.52
CA GLY A 431 15.07 7.24 14.62
C GLY A 431 13.87 6.91 13.73
N PHE A 432 13.04 5.92 14.08
CA PHE A 432 11.83 5.56 13.35
C PHE A 432 10.70 5.11 14.26
N CYS A 433 9.49 4.96 13.69
CA CYS A 433 8.27 4.55 14.36
C CYS A 433 7.93 3.09 14.00
N LEU A 434 7.16 2.40 14.87
CA LEU A 434 6.53 1.13 14.54
C LEU A 434 5.28 1.36 13.69
N ASP A 435 4.84 0.32 12.98
CA ASP A 435 3.56 0.33 12.27
C ASP A 435 2.36 0.23 13.21
N SER A 436 1.15 0.35 12.64
CA SER A 436 -0.12 0.16 13.33
C SER A 436 -1.04 -0.82 12.59
N ARG A 437 -0.47 -1.79 11.86
CA ARG A 437 -1.24 -2.71 10.99
C ARG A 437 -2.20 -3.62 11.74
N GLY A 438 -1.97 -3.87 13.02
CA GLY A 438 -2.90 -4.63 13.87
C GLY A 438 -4.31 -4.03 13.93
N GLN A 439 -4.48 -2.72 13.69
CA GLN A 439 -5.79 -2.08 13.62
C GLN A 439 -6.73 -2.70 12.55
N MET A 440 -6.16 -3.39 11.57
CA MET A 440 -6.91 -4.01 10.48
C MET A 440 -7.62 -5.29 10.87
N PHE A 441 -7.31 -5.90 12.02
CA PHE A 441 -8.04 -7.05 12.53
C PHE A 441 -9.43 -6.68 13.08
N TRP A 442 -10.32 -7.66 13.09
CA TRP A 442 -11.52 -7.65 13.90
C TRP A 442 -11.26 -8.33 15.24
N LEU A 443 -11.79 -7.78 16.32
CA LEU A 443 -11.76 -8.44 17.64
C LEU A 443 -12.84 -9.53 17.76
N GLU A 444 -13.91 -9.43 16.97
CA GLU A 444 -14.90 -10.50 16.83
C GLU A 444 -14.23 -11.76 16.30
N GLN A 445 -14.51 -12.89 16.96
CA GLN A 445 -13.90 -14.18 16.61
C GLN A 445 -14.70 -14.94 15.55
N GLY A 446 -14.00 -15.78 14.79
CA GLY A 446 -14.59 -16.63 13.74
C GLY A 446 -14.77 -15.94 12.39
N LEU A 447 -14.21 -14.76 12.18
CA LEU A 447 -14.08 -14.12 10.87
C LEU A 447 -12.70 -14.46 10.25
N PRO A 448 -12.55 -14.47 8.93
CA PRO A 448 -11.24 -14.71 8.30
C PRO A 448 -10.15 -13.72 8.77
N ASN A 449 -10.52 -12.47 9.04
CA ASN A 449 -9.63 -11.45 9.54
C ASN A 449 -9.79 -11.19 11.06
N SER A 450 -10.23 -12.17 11.85
CA SER A 450 -10.19 -12.09 13.32
C SER A 450 -8.77 -12.04 13.83
N LEU A 451 -8.52 -11.24 14.87
CA LEU A 451 -7.25 -11.20 15.58
C LEU A 451 -6.92 -12.57 16.16
N ALA A 452 -5.72 -13.03 15.91
CA ALA A 452 -5.11 -14.17 16.59
C ALA A 452 -3.60 -13.94 16.74
N PRO A 453 -2.94 -14.48 17.79
CA PRO A 453 -1.50 -14.41 17.94
C PRO A 453 -0.74 -14.95 16.72
N ARG A 454 0.33 -14.28 16.32
CA ARG A 454 1.21 -14.67 15.21
C ARG A 454 0.50 -14.80 13.85
N LYS A 455 -0.62 -14.11 13.67
CA LYS A 455 -1.38 -14.03 12.42
C LYS A 455 -1.09 -12.72 11.71
N ARG A 456 -1.00 -12.75 10.37
CA ARG A 456 -0.90 -11.52 9.57
C ARG A 456 -2.27 -10.82 9.51
N PRO A 457 -2.33 -9.50 9.67
CA PRO A 457 -3.55 -8.76 9.37
C PRO A 457 -3.83 -8.80 7.86
N ARG A 458 -5.10 -8.72 7.48
CA ARG A 458 -5.46 -8.43 6.09
C ARG A 458 -5.08 -6.98 5.77
N ILE A 459 -4.14 -6.79 4.88
CA ILE A 459 -3.63 -5.48 4.53
C ILE A 459 -4.18 -4.96 3.20
N THR A 460 -4.07 -3.65 3.01
CA THR A 460 -4.51 -2.96 1.79
C THR A 460 -3.43 -2.86 0.72
N LEU A 461 -2.19 -3.26 1.02
CA LEU A 461 -1.06 -3.12 0.10
C LEU A 461 -1.21 -4.05 -1.09
N SER A 462 -1.19 -3.50 -2.30
CA SER A 462 -1.71 -4.18 -3.47
C SER A 462 -0.93 -3.86 -4.75
N PRO A 463 0.33 -4.33 -4.88
CA PRO A 463 1.06 -4.27 -6.15
C PRO A 463 0.36 -5.09 -7.23
N SER A 464 0.58 -4.77 -8.51
CA SER A 464 0.04 -5.48 -9.66
C SER A 464 1.09 -5.82 -10.69
N LEU A 465 0.96 -7.01 -11.28
CA LEU A 465 1.57 -7.36 -12.56
C LEU A 465 0.48 -7.78 -13.55
N ALA A 466 0.76 -7.60 -14.84
CA ALA A 466 -0.08 -8.17 -15.89
C ALA A 466 0.77 -8.77 -17.01
N LEU A 467 0.32 -9.92 -17.49
CA LEU A 467 0.87 -10.61 -18.63
C LEU A 467 -0.11 -10.43 -19.80
N HIS A 468 0.42 -10.10 -20.97
CA HIS A 468 -0.34 -10.06 -22.22
C HIS A 468 0.08 -11.23 -23.09
N ASP A 469 -0.86 -12.04 -23.54
CA ASP A 469 -0.59 -13.30 -24.28
C ASP A 469 0.49 -14.17 -23.59
N GLY A 470 0.41 -14.29 -22.24
CA GLY A 470 1.35 -15.05 -21.43
C GLY A 470 2.72 -14.39 -21.21
N THR A 471 2.96 -13.21 -21.77
CA THR A 471 4.23 -12.48 -21.62
C THR A 471 4.11 -11.41 -20.51
N PRO A 472 4.98 -11.39 -19.49
CA PRO A 472 5.01 -10.32 -18.50
C PRO A 472 5.23 -8.96 -19.17
N THR A 473 4.26 -8.07 -19.08
CA THR A 473 4.21 -6.84 -19.87
C THR A 473 4.14 -5.59 -19.00
N LEU A 474 3.39 -5.62 -17.90
CA LEU A 474 3.02 -4.42 -17.15
C LEU A 474 3.17 -4.64 -15.64
N ALA A 475 3.80 -3.68 -14.97
CA ALA A 475 3.82 -3.53 -13.51
C ALA A 475 3.21 -2.18 -13.15
N PHE A 476 2.30 -2.13 -12.18
CA PHE A 476 1.62 -0.90 -11.81
C PHE A 476 1.04 -0.96 -10.39
N GLY A 477 0.76 0.21 -9.84
CA GLY A 477 0.08 0.32 -8.57
C GLY A 477 -0.05 1.76 -8.09
N THR A 478 -0.58 1.92 -6.89
CA THR A 478 -0.84 3.23 -6.29
C THR A 478 -0.84 3.12 -4.77
N PRO A 479 -0.44 4.15 -4.03
CA PRO A 479 -0.89 4.34 -2.66
C PRO A 479 -2.41 4.56 -2.60
N GLY A 480 -2.99 4.51 -1.38
CA GLY A 480 -4.38 4.88 -1.17
C GLY A 480 -5.22 3.94 -0.29
N GLY A 481 -4.61 3.11 0.55
CA GLY A 481 -5.34 2.25 1.48
C GLY A 481 -6.38 1.38 0.76
N ASP A 482 -7.62 1.42 1.22
CA ASP A 482 -8.74 0.67 0.63
C ASP A 482 -9.03 1.06 -0.83
N GLN A 483 -8.61 2.25 -1.29
CA GLN A 483 -8.85 2.73 -2.65
C GLN A 483 -7.85 2.19 -3.67
N GLN A 484 -6.75 1.55 -3.26
CA GLN A 484 -5.71 1.07 -4.15
C GLN A 484 -6.26 0.23 -5.31
N ASP A 485 -7.09 -0.77 -5.02
CA ASP A 485 -7.65 -1.65 -6.04
C ASP A 485 -8.80 -1.04 -6.84
N GLN A 486 -9.33 0.10 -6.43
CA GLN A 486 -10.31 0.86 -7.21
C GLN A 486 -9.62 1.83 -8.18
N TRP A 487 -8.55 2.53 -7.74
CA TRP A 487 -7.81 3.41 -8.62
C TRP A 487 -6.97 2.63 -9.64
N GLN A 488 -6.45 1.46 -9.27
CA GLN A 488 -5.82 0.54 -10.21
C GLN A 488 -6.85 0.01 -11.23
N LEU A 489 -8.11 -0.19 -10.82
CA LEU A 489 -9.18 -0.51 -11.74
C LEU A 489 -9.45 0.63 -12.73
N CYS A 490 -9.51 1.90 -12.28
CA CYS A 490 -9.65 3.05 -13.19
C CYS A 490 -8.56 3.06 -14.27
N PHE A 491 -7.30 2.86 -13.85
CA PHE A 491 -6.16 2.75 -14.77
C PHE A 491 -6.31 1.56 -15.72
N TRP A 492 -6.65 0.39 -15.21
CA TRP A 492 -6.83 -0.84 -15.99
C TRP A 492 -7.91 -0.68 -17.06
N LEU A 493 -9.06 -0.14 -16.68
CA LEU A 493 -10.17 0.10 -17.62
C LEU A 493 -9.79 1.10 -18.71
N ALA A 494 -9.11 2.19 -18.35
CA ALA A 494 -8.64 3.19 -19.29
C ALA A 494 -7.61 2.62 -20.28
N HIS A 495 -6.67 1.80 -19.79
CA HIS A 495 -5.62 1.20 -20.61
C HIS A 495 -6.17 0.09 -21.51
N VAL A 496 -6.87 -0.89 -20.94
CA VAL A 496 -7.28 -2.11 -21.64
C VAL A 496 -8.52 -1.89 -22.52
N TYR A 497 -9.53 -1.17 -22.02
CA TYR A 497 -10.79 -0.95 -22.75
C TYR A 497 -10.89 0.44 -23.39
N GLY A 498 -10.23 1.44 -22.79
CA GLY A 498 -10.14 2.79 -23.36
C GLY A 498 -9.05 2.95 -24.42
N GLY A 499 -8.11 2.00 -24.52
CA GLY A 499 -7.01 2.05 -25.49
C GLY A 499 -6.00 3.18 -25.24
N LEU A 500 -5.95 3.69 -24.02
CA LEU A 500 -5.07 4.78 -23.63
C LEU A 500 -3.66 4.27 -23.29
N ASN A 501 -2.62 5.05 -23.59
CA ASN A 501 -1.27 4.74 -23.15
C ASN A 501 -1.13 4.85 -21.61
N LEU A 502 0.03 4.50 -21.03
CA LEU A 502 0.20 4.49 -19.57
C LEU A 502 -0.06 5.87 -18.95
N GLN A 503 0.50 6.95 -19.53
CA GLN A 503 0.33 8.28 -18.97
C GLN A 503 -1.09 8.82 -19.13
N GLU A 504 -1.71 8.58 -20.27
CA GLU A 504 -3.11 8.94 -20.52
C GLU A 504 -4.04 8.23 -19.53
N SER A 505 -3.79 6.93 -19.27
CA SER A 505 -4.57 6.12 -18.34
C SER A 505 -4.40 6.60 -16.88
N ILE A 506 -3.19 7.01 -16.49
CA ILE A 506 -2.90 7.59 -15.17
C ILE A 506 -3.57 8.95 -15.01
N ASP A 507 -3.58 9.76 -16.07
CA ASP A 507 -4.15 11.10 -16.06
C ASP A 507 -5.68 11.12 -16.25
N ALA A 508 -6.29 10.03 -16.69
CA ALA A 508 -7.74 9.91 -16.78
C ALA A 508 -8.43 10.25 -15.45
N PRO A 509 -9.66 10.81 -15.44
CA PRO A 509 -10.39 11.07 -14.22
C PRO A 509 -10.58 9.81 -13.38
N ALA A 510 -10.33 9.91 -12.09
CA ALA A 510 -10.44 8.80 -11.15
C ALA A 510 -11.66 8.94 -10.23
N TRP A 511 -12.10 7.81 -9.70
CA TRP A 511 -13.19 7.73 -8.71
C TRP A 511 -12.99 6.53 -7.80
N HIS A 512 -13.73 6.49 -6.70
CA HIS A 512 -13.85 5.32 -5.82
C HIS A 512 -15.12 5.38 -4.98
N THR A 513 -15.51 4.27 -4.38
CA THR A 513 -16.60 4.20 -3.41
C THR A 513 -16.06 3.91 -2.02
N THR A 514 -16.79 4.38 -0.99
CA THR A 514 -16.57 4.05 0.43
C THR A 514 -17.75 3.23 0.99
N ALA A 515 -18.52 2.59 0.12
CA ALA A 515 -19.69 1.80 0.47
C ALA A 515 -19.35 0.38 0.97
N PHE A 516 -18.28 0.28 1.77
CA PHE A 516 -17.80 -0.92 2.47
C PHE A 516 -16.95 -0.50 3.68
N PRO A 517 -16.80 -1.38 4.70
CA PRO A 517 -16.02 -1.03 5.89
C PRO A 517 -14.58 -0.71 5.57
N SER A 518 -14.09 0.44 6.08
CA SER A 518 -12.68 0.79 6.01
C SER A 518 -11.81 -0.26 6.71
N SER A 519 -10.63 -0.52 6.17
CA SER A 519 -9.62 -1.37 6.84
C SER A 519 -9.00 -0.68 8.06
N PHE A 520 -9.17 0.63 8.20
CA PHE A 520 -8.53 1.47 9.20
C PHE A 520 -9.50 1.98 10.26
N TYR A 521 -9.01 2.17 11.47
CA TYR A 521 -9.77 2.75 12.58
C TYR A 521 -10.37 4.13 12.19
N PRO A 522 -11.62 4.43 12.52
CA PRO A 522 -12.61 3.65 13.25
C PRO A 522 -13.48 2.71 12.37
N ARG A 523 -13.00 2.32 11.17
CA ARG A 523 -13.62 1.36 10.24
C ARG A 523 -14.98 1.79 9.69
N SER A 524 -15.17 3.08 9.54
CA SER A 524 -16.41 3.68 9.00
C SER A 524 -16.67 3.29 7.54
N TRP A 525 -17.92 3.34 7.13
CA TRP A 525 -18.34 3.15 5.76
C TRP A 525 -19.60 3.96 5.44
N ASN A 526 -19.81 4.30 4.16
CA ASN A 526 -20.89 5.15 3.72
C ASN A 526 -21.64 4.51 2.54
N PRO A 527 -22.83 3.94 2.77
CA PRO A 527 -23.64 3.36 1.70
C PRO A 527 -23.86 4.32 0.55
N ARG A 528 -23.73 3.83 -0.71
CA ARG A 528 -23.88 4.58 -1.96
C ARG A 528 -22.89 5.71 -2.19
N GLU A 529 -21.95 5.99 -1.28
CA GLU A 529 -21.00 7.07 -1.51
C GLU A 529 -20.08 6.74 -2.68
N LEU A 530 -19.97 7.70 -3.58
CA LEU A 530 -19.09 7.72 -4.74
C LEU A 530 -18.31 9.03 -4.72
N VAL A 531 -17.02 8.93 -4.53
CA VAL A 531 -16.08 10.06 -4.58
C VAL A 531 -15.47 10.11 -5.97
N ALA A 532 -15.55 11.23 -6.66
CA ALA A 532 -15.13 11.35 -8.05
C ALA A 532 -14.44 12.68 -8.34
N GLU A 533 -13.49 12.69 -9.28
CA GLU A 533 -12.89 13.92 -9.78
C GLU A 533 -13.87 14.70 -10.66
N SER A 534 -13.91 16.05 -10.47
CA SER A 534 -14.75 16.98 -11.25
C SER A 534 -14.54 16.87 -12.77
N ARG A 535 -13.37 16.37 -13.20
CA ARG A 535 -13.00 16.13 -14.60
C ARG A 535 -13.84 15.05 -15.31
N LEU A 536 -14.67 14.29 -14.58
CA LEU A 536 -15.71 13.47 -15.18
C LEU A 536 -16.75 14.31 -15.94
N GLY A 537 -16.87 15.60 -15.60
CA GLY A 537 -17.81 16.54 -16.18
C GLY A 537 -19.17 16.53 -15.48
N VAL A 538 -19.84 17.70 -15.50
CA VAL A 538 -21.09 17.94 -14.76
C VAL A 538 -22.18 16.97 -15.21
N SER A 539 -22.36 16.73 -16.50
CA SER A 539 -23.40 15.82 -17.02
C SER A 539 -23.23 14.39 -16.54
N THR A 540 -21.99 13.89 -16.51
CA THR A 540 -21.67 12.55 -15.98
C THR A 540 -21.97 12.48 -14.48
N MET A 541 -21.56 13.51 -13.72
CA MET A 541 -21.77 13.55 -12.28
C MET A 541 -23.26 13.63 -11.93
N ASP A 542 -24.07 14.39 -12.69
CA ASP A 542 -25.52 14.48 -12.48
C ASP A 542 -26.22 13.15 -12.82
N ALA A 543 -25.84 12.51 -13.93
CA ALA A 543 -26.36 11.19 -14.29
C ALA A 543 -26.03 10.11 -13.23
N LEU A 544 -24.87 10.19 -12.58
CA LEU A 544 -24.52 9.29 -11.46
C LEU A 544 -25.39 9.57 -10.22
N ARG A 545 -25.74 10.83 -9.94
CA ARG A 545 -26.69 11.17 -8.86
C ARG A 545 -28.08 10.63 -9.18
N ASP A 546 -28.53 10.75 -10.42
CA ASP A 546 -29.83 10.22 -10.87
C ASP A 546 -29.91 8.69 -10.74
N ARG A 547 -28.78 7.98 -10.86
CA ARG A 547 -28.67 6.55 -10.54
C ARG A 547 -28.70 6.25 -9.03
N GLY A 548 -28.72 7.28 -8.17
CA GLY A 548 -28.81 7.15 -6.70
C GLY A 548 -27.46 7.03 -5.99
N HIS A 549 -26.34 7.36 -6.63
CA HIS A 549 -25.06 7.52 -5.94
C HIS A 549 -25.07 8.78 -5.07
N SER A 550 -24.58 8.67 -3.84
CA SER A 550 -24.26 9.81 -2.97
C SER A 550 -22.90 10.37 -3.41
N LEU A 551 -22.92 11.22 -4.45
CA LEU A 551 -21.71 11.69 -5.11
C LEU A 551 -21.04 12.81 -4.32
N VAL A 552 -19.74 12.62 -4.06
CA VAL A 552 -18.81 13.61 -3.47
C VAL A 552 -17.85 14.07 -4.56
N ASP A 553 -17.79 15.36 -4.80
CA ASP A 553 -16.83 15.98 -5.71
C ASP A 553 -15.48 16.16 -5.00
N ALA A 554 -14.45 15.50 -5.51
CA ALA A 554 -13.10 15.54 -4.96
C ALA A 554 -12.23 16.68 -5.51
N GLY A 555 -12.74 17.45 -6.49
CA GLY A 555 -11.95 18.38 -7.28
C GLY A 555 -11.23 17.70 -8.46
N ASP A 556 -10.38 18.45 -9.17
CA ASP A 556 -9.90 18.02 -10.49
C ASP A 556 -8.80 16.93 -10.46
N TRP A 557 -7.88 17.00 -9.52
CA TRP A 557 -6.66 16.18 -9.48
C TRP A 557 -6.38 15.66 -8.07
N ALA A 558 -7.36 15.02 -7.45
CA ALA A 558 -7.30 14.65 -6.04
C ALA A 558 -7.07 13.15 -5.80
N LEU A 559 -7.48 12.28 -6.74
CA LEU A 559 -7.60 10.85 -6.50
C LEU A 559 -6.52 10.02 -7.19
N GLY A 560 -5.94 9.07 -6.46
CA GLY A 560 -4.92 8.16 -6.96
C GLY A 560 -3.53 8.80 -7.07
N ARG A 561 -2.51 7.96 -7.01
CA ARG A 561 -1.09 8.33 -7.25
C ARG A 561 -0.38 7.19 -7.97
N LEU A 562 -0.98 6.76 -9.08
CA LEU A 562 -0.53 5.64 -9.88
C LEU A 562 0.88 5.87 -10.45
N SER A 563 1.64 4.80 -10.49
CA SER A 563 2.81 4.65 -11.36
C SER A 563 2.70 3.34 -12.13
N ALA A 564 3.41 3.26 -13.25
CA ALA A 564 3.45 2.07 -14.07
C ALA A 564 4.74 2.01 -14.88
N VAL A 565 5.24 0.79 -15.11
CA VAL A 565 6.25 0.49 -16.12
C VAL A 565 5.78 -0.66 -16.99
N SER A 566 6.16 -0.66 -18.26
CA SER A 566 5.84 -1.76 -19.15
C SER A 566 6.99 -2.13 -20.08
N ARG A 567 6.90 -3.33 -20.64
CA ARG A 567 7.79 -3.81 -21.71
C ARG A 567 6.96 -4.44 -22.82
N SER A 568 7.11 -3.95 -24.03
CA SER A 568 6.51 -4.53 -25.23
C SER A 568 7.25 -4.05 -26.49
N ASP A 569 7.29 -4.87 -27.52
CA ASP A 569 7.85 -4.53 -28.83
C ASP A 569 9.29 -4.00 -28.77
N GLY A 570 10.11 -4.54 -27.85
CA GLY A 570 11.49 -4.12 -27.66
C GLY A 570 11.67 -2.76 -26.97
N LEU A 571 10.58 -2.14 -26.51
CA LEU A 571 10.58 -0.89 -25.77
C LEU A 571 10.19 -1.11 -24.30
N LEU A 572 10.84 -0.34 -23.43
CA LEU A 572 10.45 -0.15 -22.04
C LEU A 572 9.71 1.19 -21.94
N ARG A 573 8.62 1.23 -21.19
CA ARG A 573 7.85 2.46 -20.99
C ARG A 573 7.65 2.72 -19.51
N ALA A 574 7.46 3.98 -19.14
CA ALA A 574 7.12 4.38 -17.78
C ALA A 574 6.20 5.60 -17.75
N ALA A 575 5.35 5.63 -16.74
CA ALA A 575 4.50 6.77 -16.45
C ALA A 575 4.29 6.92 -14.94
N ALA A 576 4.06 8.15 -14.49
CA ALA A 576 3.74 8.45 -13.10
C ALA A 576 2.79 9.64 -13.01
N ASN A 577 1.92 9.61 -12.00
CA ASN A 577 0.91 10.64 -11.82
C ASN A 577 1.50 11.99 -11.36
N ALA A 578 0.81 13.08 -11.69
CA ALA A 578 1.12 14.42 -11.23
C ALA A 578 0.39 14.80 -9.92
N ARG A 579 -0.59 14.01 -9.49
CA ARG A 579 -1.37 14.28 -8.27
C ARG A 579 -0.44 14.25 -7.07
N GLY A 580 -0.51 15.27 -6.24
CA GLY A 580 0.42 15.44 -5.12
C GLY A 580 1.78 16.00 -5.47
N MET A 581 2.08 16.23 -6.77
CA MET A 581 3.29 16.92 -7.27
C MET A 581 4.63 16.26 -6.89
N GLN A 582 4.67 14.95 -6.64
CA GLN A 582 5.88 14.27 -6.17
C GLN A 582 6.20 12.97 -6.90
N GLY A 583 5.21 12.29 -7.51
CA GLY A 583 5.42 11.08 -8.31
C GLY A 583 6.17 11.35 -9.60
N TYR A 584 7.14 10.52 -9.96
CA TYR A 584 7.93 10.64 -11.17
C TYR A 584 8.31 9.28 -11.76
N ALA A 585 8.39 9.26 -13.10
CA ALA A 585 9.05 8.22 -13.85
C ALA A 585 10.40 8.74 -14.38
N ALA A 586 11.38 7.86 -14.43
CA ALA A 586 12.70 8.11 -15.00
C ALA A 586 13.15 6.90 -15.80
N GLY A 587 13.83 7.13 -16.92
CA GLY A 587 14.32 6.05 -17.75
C GLY A 587 14.91 6.52 -19.08
N ARG A 588 15.55 5.60 -19.82
CA ARG A 588 16.13 5.85 -21.13
C ARG A 588 16.34 4.58 -21.96
#